data_727a55dad1b0c237a95a2ee4e4393719
#
_entry.id   727a55dad1b0c237a95a2ee4e4393719
#
_cell.length_a   1.000
_cell.length_b   1.000
_cell.length_c   1.000
_cell.angle_alpha   90.00
_cell.angle_beta   90.00
_cell.angle_gamma   90.00
#
_symmetry.space_group_name_H-M   'P 1'
#
loop_
_entity.id
_entity.type
_entity.pdbx_description
1 polymer ?
#
loop_
_entity_poly.entity_id
_entity_poly.type
_entity_poly.pdbx_seq_one_letter_code
_entity_poly.pdbx_strand_id
1 'polypeptide(L)'
;MRIGLILDSRLSTSKITELGLLAEQYGVHTIWLASYIDSREPFTNLSQLALRSKQIKLGPIALNPFDTHPIRILSGLLTLNEIAGGRATVVIGGGGEALQSLNLKPLRRVKAVDECVEILKSISKGNAFNFDGEIFQVNNYNPFWVKQAIPKVYVAANKPQMLKMSSKFSDGIMMSDLPPDIIKNKVAEVSEYLKTRKANDFKFNNFMAWALYEDKEKAMNEAKQWLGYRGLFRKWVITSFMSDQEYDVIEAHKKEIYQMPILKTSSVPGVPDILLEKLVDHLTLTGHVSEVDQKIEHLQELKQAGLTDVALELREDPATSIKLIGEKVIPALK
;
A
#
# COMPACT_ATOMS: atom_id res chain seq x y z
N MET A 1 4.16 10.01 -13.32
CA MET A 1 3.83 9.30 -12.05
C MET A 1 4.18 7.83 -12.22
N ARG A 2 4.84 7.18 -11.25
CA ARG A 2 5.23 5.77 -11.37
C ARG A 2 4.10 4.86 -10.92
N ILE A 3 3.97 3.71 -11.57
CA ILE A 3 2.95 2.70 -11.24
C ILE A 3 3.60 1.54 -10.51
N GLY A 4 3.10 1.23 -9.32
CA GLY A 4 3.33 -0.02 -8.61
C GLY A 4 2.08 -0.90 -8.66
N LEU A 5 2.25 -2.20 -8.54
CA LEU A 5 1.14 -3.15 -8.42
C LEU A 5 1.21 -3.87 -7.08
N ILE A 6 0.05 -4.12 -6.49
CA ILE A 6 -0.08 -4.94 -5.28
C ILE A 6 -0.67 -6.28 -5.69
N LEU A 7 0.04 -7.36 -5.37
CA LEU A 7 -0.39 -8.73 -5.63
C LEU A 7 -0.80 -9.42 -4.33
N ASP A 8 -1.73 -10.36 -4.43
CA ASP A 8 -2.18 -11.15 -3.29
C ASP A 8 -1.10 -12.17 -2.88
N SER A 9 -0.62 -12.06 -1.67
CA SER A 9 0.41 -12.95 -1.10
C SER A 9 -0.09 -14.38 -0.82
N ARG A 10 -1.39 -14.66 -1.02
CA ARG A 10 -1.94 -16.02 -1.03
C ARG A 10 -1.60 -16.77 -2.32
N LEU A 11 -1.18 -16.06 -3.38
CA LEU A 11 -0.66 -16.69 -4.59
C LEU A 11 0.66 -17.41 -4.31
N SER A 12 0.93 -18.48 -5.06
CA SER A 12 2.20 -19.22 -4.95
C SER A 12 3.39 -18.35 -5.39
N THR A 13 4.57 -18.66 -4.85
CA THR A 13 5.82 -17.98 -5.22
C THR A 13 6.08 -18.02 -6.72
N SER A 14 5.75 -19.14 -7.39
CA SER A 14 5.85 -19.25 -8.85
C SER A 14 4.89 -18.30 -9.57
N LYS A 15 3.64 -18.16 -9.10
CA LYS A 15 2.66 -17.24 -9.70
C LYS A 15 3.02 -15.78 -9.46
N ILE A 16 3.50 -15.42 -8.27
CA ILE A 16 4.03 -14.08 -8.00
C ILE A 16 5.22 -13.77 -8.92
N THR A 17 6.09 -14.74 -9.14
CA THR A 17 7.24 -14.58 -10.03
C THR A 17 6.81 -14.38 -11.49
N GLU A 18 5.88 -15.19 -11.99
CA GLU A 18 5.30 -15.06 -13.33
C GLU A 18 4.72 -13.65 -13.54
N LEU A 19 3.82 -13.23 -12.65
CA LEU A 19 3.16 -11.93 -12.72
C LEU A 19 4.14 -10.77 -12.56
N GLY A 20 5.13 -10.89 -11.67
CA GLY A 20 6.15 -9.86 -11.46
C GLY A 20 7.07 -9.69 -12.67
N LEU A 21 7.45 -10.76 -13.35
CA LEU A 21 8.23 -10.69 -14.59
C LEU A 21 7.40 -10.10 -15.75
N LEU A 22 6.11 -10.46 -15.82
CA LEU A 22 5.20 -9.84 -16.77
C LEU A 22 5.09 -8.33 -16.49
N ALA A 23 4.91 -7.93 -15.25
CA ALA A 23 4.85 -6.52 -14.85
C ALA A 23 6.15 -5.76 -15.20
N GLU A 24 7.31 -6.38 -15.03
CA GLU A 24 8.60 -5.80 -15.43
C GLU A 24 8.66 -5.55 -16.94
N GLN A 25 8.19 -6.50 -17.78
CA GLN A 25 8.14 -6.35 -19.22
C GLN A 25 7.26 -5.18 -19.67
N TYR A 26 6.17 -4.93 -18.95
CA TYR A 26 5.24 -3.84 -19.21
C TYR A 26 5.61 -2.51 -18.52
N GLY A 27 6.80 -2.42 -17.91
CA GLY A 27 7.35 -1.18 -17.36
C GLY A 27 6.78 -0.77 -16.01
N VAL A 28 6.17 -1.70 -15.27
CA VAL A 28 5.76 -1.47 -13.88
C VAL A 28 6.99 -1.18 -13.01
N HIS A 29 6.89 -0.18 -12.15
CA HIS A 29 8.00 0.27 -11.34
C HIS A 29 8.24 -0.61 -10.11
N THR A 30 7.17 -1.06 -9.43
CA THR A 30 7.29 -1.78 -8.15
C THR A 30 6.22 -2.87 -8.04
N ILE A 31 6.61 -4.06 -7.60
CA ILE A 31 5.69 -5.07 -7.08
C ILE A 31 5.66 -4.96 -5.56
N TRP A 32 4.48 -4.71 -5.04
CA TRP A 32 4.16 -4.79 -3.64
C TRP A 32 3.44 -6.12 -3.35
N LEU A 33 3.80 -6.78 -2.27
CA LEU A 33 3.14 -7.99 -1.84
C LEU A 33 2.39 -7.73 -0.53
N ALA A 34 1.07 -7.89 -0.57
CA ALA A 34 0.25 -7.65 0.61
C ALA A 34 0.63 -8.61 1.75
N SER A 35 0.65 -8.11 2.99
CA SER A 35 0.93 -8.93 4.17
C SER A 35 -0.36 -9.15 4.96
N TYR A 36 -1.08 -10.22 4.63
CA TYR A 36 -2.24 -10.67 5.38
C TYR A 36 -1.85 -11.73 6.41
N ILE A 37 -2.65 -11.88 7.46
CA ILE A 37 -2.35 -12.83 8.54
C ILE A 37 -2.43 -14.30 8.07
N ASP A 38 -3.25 -14.57 7.06
CA ASP A 38 -3.50 -15.88 6.47
C ASP A 38 -2.76 -16.10 5.14
N SER A 39 -1.73 -15.31 4.87
CA SER A 39 -0.96 -15.37 3.63
C SER A 39 0.45 -15.96 3.83
N ARG A 40 1.15 -16.15 2.71
CA ARG A 40 2.56 -16.53 2.73
C ARG A 40 3.42 -15.37 3.26
N GLU A 41 4.51 -15.71 3.95
CA GLU A 41 5.47 -14.72 4.42
C GLU A 41 6.05 -13.95 3.23
N PRO A 42 5.92 -12.61 3.20
CA PRO A 42 6.13 -11.84 1.98
C PRO A 42 7.58 -11.74 1.51
N PHE A 43 8.58 -11.72 2.40
CA PHE A 43 9.99 -11.71 1.97
C PHE A 43 10.37 -13.00 1.26
N THR A 44 9.97 -14.14 1.82
CA THR A 44 10.20 -15.47 1.24
C THR A 44 9.45 -15.61 -0.09
N ASN A 45 8.19 -15.15 -0.14
CA ASN A 45 7.36 -15.25 -1.35
C ASN A 45 7.89 -14.37 -2.50
N LEU A 46 8.62 -13.28 -2.21
CA LEU A 46 9.26 -12.41 -3.20
C LEU A 46 10.66 -12.89 -3.66
N SER A 47 11.27 -13.85 -2.97
CA SER A 47 12.67 -14.22 -3.20
C SER A 47 12.95 -14.72 -4.63
N GLN A 48 12.06 -15.52 -5.19
CA GLN A 48 12.21 -16.03 -6.55
C GLN A 48 12.06 -14.92 -7.60
N LEU A 49 11.14 -13.98 -7.43
CA LEU A 49 11.03 -12.80 -8.28
C LEU A 49 12.28 -11.93 -8.16
N ALA A 50 12.80 -11.74 -6.95
CA ALA A 50 14.03 -10.98 -6.69
C ALA A 50 15.24 -11.51 -7.47
N LEU A 51 15.39 -12.83 -7.53
CA LEU A 51 16.45 -13.50 -8.30
C LEU A 51 16.30 -13.37 -9.82
N ARG A 52 15.07 -13.42 -10.31
CA ARG A 52 14.80 -13.51 -11.75
C ARG A 52 14.56 -12.18 -12.45
N SER A 53 14.10 -11.17 -11.73
CA SER A 53 13.87 -9.81 -12.25
C SER A 53 15.17 -8.99 -12.27
N LYS A 54 15.21 -7.93 -13.09
CA LYS A 54 16.40 -7.09 -13.30
C LYS A 54 16.23 -5.64 -12.86
N GLN A 55 15.05 -5.06 -12.98
CA GLN A 55 14.81 -3.62 -12.80
C GLN A 55 13.69 -3.33 -11.80
N ILE A 56 12.64 -4.15 -11.76
CA ILE A 56 11.47 -3.91 -10.95
C ILE A 56 11.82 -3.89 -9.46
N LYS A 57 11.33 -2.90 -8.72
CA LYS A 57 11.41 -2.88 -7.27
C LYS A 57 10.39 -3.82 -6.67
N LEU A 58 10.64 -4.32 -5.48
CA LEU A 58 9.76 -5.28 -4.83
C LEU A 58 9.83 -5.17 -3.31
N GLY A 59 8.71 -5.41 -2.65
CA GLY A 59 8.67 -5.38 -1.21
C GLY A 59 7.29 -5.63 -0.60
N PRO A 60 7.23 -5.93 0.71
CA PRO A 60 5.97 -6.12 1.41
C PRO A 60 5.24 -4.81 1.70
N ILE A 61 3.90 -4.91 1.77
CA ILE A 61 2.96 -3.87 2.17
C ILE A 61 1.79 -4.44 3.00
N ALA A 62 1.47 -3.98 4.21
CA ALA A 62 2.37 -3.28 5.09
C ALA A 62 2.75 -4.20 6.24
N LEU A 63 4.03 -4.25 6.58
CA LEU A 63 4.49 -4.90 7.80
C LEU A 63 4.26 -3.98 9.00
N ASN A 64 4.25 -4.55 10.20
CA ASN A 64 4.07 -3.77 11.42
C ASN A 64 5.00 -4.27 12.54
N PRO A 65 5.40 -3.37 13.47
CA PRO A 65 6.35 -3.73 14.52
C PRO A 65 5.73 -4.46 15.72
N PHE A 66 4.46 -4.86 15.65
CA PHE A 66 3.76 -5.48 16.78
C PHE A 66 3.71 -7.01 16.68
N ASP A 67 3.56 -7.54 15.46
CA ASP A 67 3.63 -8.97 15.20
C ASP A 67 5.05 -9.42 14.84
N THR A 68 5.90 -8.49 14.39
CA THR A 68 7.27 -8.78 13.98
C THR A 68 8.23 -7.69 14.49
N HIS A 69 9.20 -8.08 15.32
CA HIS A 69 10.18 -7.14 15.88
C HIS A 69 10.95 -6.38 14.78
N PRO A 70 11.20 -5.06 14.90
CA PRO A 70 11.88 -4.24 13.88
C PRO A 70 13.18 -4.85 13.33
N ILE A 71 14.00 -5.48 14.18
CA ILE A 71 15.23 -6.16 13.73
C ILE A 71 14.94 -7.36 12.81
N ARG A 72 13.83 -8.07 13.00
CA ARG A 72 13.45 -9.18 12.11
C ARG A 72 12.93 -8.67 10.78
N ILE A 73 12.14 -7.60 10.80
CA ILE A 73 11.73 -6.90 9.58
C ILE A 73 12.97 -6.43 8.82
N LEU A 74 13.91 -5.82 9.50
CA LEU A 74 15.16 -5.32 8.95
C LEU A 74 16.01 -6.45 8.34
N SER A 75 16.20 -7.55 9.06
CA SER A 75 16.97 -8.71 8.58
C SER A 75 16.35 -9.29 7.30
N GLY A 76 15.02 -9.48 7.26
CA GLY A 76 14.31 -9.94 6.06
C GLY A 76 14.45 -8.97 4.89
N LEU A 77 14.28 -7.67 5.15
CA LEU A 77 14.41 -6.62 4.15
C LEU A 77 15.83 -6.55 3.55
N LEU A 78 16.85 -6.64 4.38
CA LEU A 78 18.24 -6.63 3.93
C LEU A 78 18.60 -7.89 3.12
N THR A 79 18.11 -9.07 3.54
CA THR A 79 18.28 -10.31 2.79
C THR A 79 17.60 -10.24 1.42
N LEU A 80 16.34 -9.78 1.38
CA LEU A 80 15.64 -9.57 0.11
C LEU A 80 16.38 -8.55 -0.77
N ASN A 81 16.92 -7.49 -0.16
CA ASN A 81 17.68 -6.46 -0.87
C ASN A 81 18.98 -6.99 -1.49
N GLU A 82 19.68 -7.88 -0.79
CA GLU A 82 20.86 -8.58 -1.32
C GLU A 82 20.47 -9.43 -2.53
N ILE A 83 19.48 -10.32 -2.38
CA ILE A 83 18.97 -11.18 -3.46
C ILE A 83 18.52 -10.34 -4.67
N ALA A 84 17.87 -9.23 -4.43
CA ALA A 84 17.35 -8.33 -5.46
C ALA A 84 18.40 -7.37 -6.04
N GLY A 85 19.67 -7.42 -5.61
CA GLY A 85 20.71 -6.49 -6.08
C GLY A 85 20.43 -5.02 -5.78
N GLY A 86 19.82 -4.72 -4.61
CA GLY A 86 19.54 -3.33 -4.17
C GLY A 86 18.16 -2.78 -4.54
N ARG A 87 17.21 -3.63 -4.96
CA ARG A 87 15.87 -3.22 -5.43
C ARG A 87 14.74 -3.41 -4.41
N ALA A 88 15.05 -3.92 -3.21
CA ALA A 88 14.02 -4.11 -2.19
C ALA A 88 13.54 -2.79 -1.58
N THR A 89 12.30 -2.81 -1.13
CA THR A 89 11.63 -1.71 -0.43
C THR A 89 10.61 -2.28 0.57
N VAL A 90 10.08 -1.46 1.47
CA VAL A 90 9.07 -1.90 2.44
C VAL A 90 8.11 -0.77 2.79
N VAL A 91 6.87 -1.13 3.09
CA VAL A 91 5.90 -0.24 3.74
C VAL A 91 5.70 -0.70 5.19
N ILE A 92 5.88 0.21 6.15
CA ILE A 92 5.63 -0.03 7.58
C ILE A 92 4.32 0.65 7.97
N GLY A 93 3.46 -0.08 8.66
CA GLY A 93 2.14 0.39 9.07
C GLY A 93 1.84 0.16 10.55
N GLY A 94 0.66 0.60 10.97
CA GLY A 94 0.19 0.51 12.35
C GLY A 94 -0.53 -0.81 12.71
N GLY A 95 -0.44 -1.84 11.86
CA GLY A 95 -0.87 -3.21 12.17
C GLY A 95 -2.33 -3.55 11.88
N GLY A 96 -3.22 -2.60 11.67
CA GLY A 96 -4.59 -2.81 11.19
C GLY A 96 -5.27 -4.11 11.67
N GLU A 97 -5.70 -4.92 10.72
CA GLU A 97 -6.46 -6.14 10.90
C GLU A 97 -5.66 -7.28 11.59
N ALA A 98 -4.35 -7.37 11.30
CA ALA A 98 -3.48 -8.37 11.93
C ALA A 98 -3.50 -8.28 13.46
N LEU A 99 -3.59 -7.07 14.01
CA LEU A 99 -3.65 -6.88 15.48
C LEU A 99 -4.92 -7.47 16.08
N GLN A 100 -6.06 -7.37 15.38
CA GLN A 100 -7.33 -7.94 15.85
C GLN A 100 -7.25 -9.48 15.82
N SER A 101 -6.78 -10.04 14.72
CA SER A 101 -6.65 -11.48 14.54
C SER A 101 -5.70 -12.13 15.55
N LEU A 102 -4.64 -11.43 15.95
CA LEU A 102 -3.67 -11.86 16.94
C LEU A 102 -4.02 -11.43 18.38
N ASN A 103 -5.18 -10.78 18.57
CA ASN A 103 -5.60 -10.19 19.85
C ASN A 103 -4.53 -9.28 20.49
N LEU A 104 -3.79 -8.55 19.64
CA LEU A 104 -2.79 -7.60 20.09
C LEU A 104 -3.43 -6.22 20.33
N LYS A 105 -3.12 -5.61 21.47
CA LYS A 105 -3.62 -4.28 21.87
C LYS A 105 -2.45 -3.32 22.07
N PRO A 106 -1.77 -2.87 21.00
CA PRO A 106 -0.60 -2.05 21.13
C PRO A 106 -0.95 -0.67 21.72
N LEU A 107 -0.21 -0.28 22.72
CA LEU A 107 -0.16 1.09 23.20
C LEU A 107 0.80 1.90 22.33
N ARG A 108 0.56 3.21 22.17
CA ARG A 108 1.50 4.14 21.51
C ARG A 108 1.89 3.76 20.09
N ARG A 109 0.90 3.39 19.24
CA ARG A 109 1.12 2.92 17.85
C ARG A 109 2.03 3.83 17.03
N VAL A 110 1.83 5.14 17.09
CA VAL A 110 2.63 6.09 16.28
C VAL A 110 4.09 6.02 16.70
N LYS A 111 4.37 5.95 18.01
CA LYS A 111 5.74 5.86 18.54
C LYS A 111 6.42 4.55 18.14
N ALA A 112 5.72 3.43 18.23
CA ALA A 112 6.27 2.13 17.80
C ALA A 112 6.63 2.10 16.32
N VAL A 113 5.80 2.68 15.46
CA VAL A 113 6.12 2.81 14.02
C VAL A 113 7.28 3.79 13.80
N ASP A 114 7.35 4.91 14.53
CA ASP A 114 8.45 5.87 14.50
C ASP A 114 9.79 5.17 14.79
N GLU A 115 9.87 4.49 15.94
CA GLU A 115 11.08 3.75 16.34
C GLU A 115 11.42 2.61 15.35
N CYS A 116 10.43 1.89 14.84
CA CYS A 116 10.65 0.88 13.81
C CYS A 116 11.31 1.49 12.57
N VAL A 117 10.76 2.57 12.03
CA VAL A 117 11.32 3.24 10.84
C VAL A 117 12.73 3.77 11.14
N GLU A 118 12.95 4.35 12.29
CA GLU A 118 14.27 4.83 12.71
C GLU A 118 15.28 3.66 12.77
N ILE A 119 14.94 2.53 13.37
CA ILE A 119 15.78 1.31 13.39
C ILE A 119 16.12 0.86 11.97
N LEU A 120 15.12 0.80 11.07
CA LEU A 120 15.33 0.37 9.69
C LEU A 120 16.26 1.33 8.91
N LYS A 121 16.31 2.59 9.29
CA LYS A 121 17.12 3.64 8.64
C LYS A 121 18.48 3.89 9.32
N SER A 122 18.69 3.37 10.55
CA SER A 122 19.91 3.63 11.33
C SER A 122 21.10 2.78 10.93
N ILE A 123 20.94 1.81 10.03
CA ILE A 123 22.03 0.95 9.59
C ILE A 123 23.07 1.76 8.81
N SER A 124 24.32 1.65 9.22
CA SER A 124 25.47 2.05 8.45
C SER A 124 26.31 0.82 8.06
N LYS A 125 26.87 0.83 6.85
CA LYS A 125 27.66 -0.31 6.34
C LYS A 125 28.86 -0.60 7.28
N GLY A 126 28.91 -1.85 7.73
CA GLY A 126 30.08 -2.36 8.48
C GLY A 126 30.17 -1.96 9.95
N ASN A 127 29.23 -1.21 10.48
CA ASN A 127 29.22 -0.80 11.89
C ASN A 127 28.05 -1.42 12.65
N ALA A 128 28.33 -1.88 13.88
CA ALA A 128 27.29 -2.22 14.82
C ALA A 128 26.55 -0.96 15.26
N PHE A 129 25.23 -1.06 15.45
CA PHE A 129 24.46 0.02 15.99
C PHE A 129 23.68 -0.39 17.25
N ASN A 130 23.45 0.57 18.10
CA ASN A 130 22.60 0.48 19.27
C ASN A 130 21.40 1.40 19.09
N PHE A 131 20.25 1.01 19.62
CA PHE A 131 19.06 1.83 19.66
C PHE A 131 18.41 1.69 21.03
N ASP A 132 18.23 2.80 21.72
CA ASP A 132 17.61 2.86 23.04
C ASP A 132 16.32 3.68 22.94
N GLY A 133 15.25 3.02 22.46
CA GLY A 133 13.94 3.61 22.31
C GLY A 133 13.07 3.39 23.54
N GLU A 134 11.91 4.02 23.54
CA GLU A 134 10.89 3.86 24.58
C GLU A 134 10.12 2.54 24.47
N ILE A 135 10.11 1.93 23.27
CA ILE A 135 9.37 0.69 22.96
C ILE A 135 10.34 -0.42 22.55
N PHE A 136 11.33 -0.10 21.71
CA PHE A 136 12.29 -1.07 21.23
C PHE A 136 13.69 -0.72 21.68
N GLN A 137 14.45 -1.76 22.03
CA GLN A 137 15.87 -1.65 22.33
C GLN A 137 16.65 -2.61 21.43
N VAL A 138 17.78 -2.14 20.91
CA VAL A 138 18.68 -2.93 20.09
C VAL A 138 20.10 -2.72 20.59
N ASN A 139 20.78 -3.82 20.90
CA ASN A 139 22.15 -3.79 21.38
C ASN A 139 23.07 -4.50 20.41
N ASN A 140 24.11 -3.80 19.97
CA ASN A 140 25.22 -4.35 19.17
C ASN A 140 24.76 -5.14 17.92
N TYR A 141 23.75 -4.65 17.20
CA TYR A 141 23.30 -5.28 15.95
C TYR A 141 24.26 -4.91 14.82
N ASN A 142 24.94 -5.91 14.25
CA ASN A 142 25.95 -5.72 13.21
C ASN A 142 25.68 -6.62 11.99
N PRO A 143 24.93 -6.12 10.98
CA PRO A 143 24.73 -6.84 9.74
C PRO A 143 25.93 -6.66 8.79
N PHE A 144 27.09 -7.20 9.16
CA PHE A 144 28.39 -7.05 8.47
C PHE A 144 28.38 -7.49 7.00
N TRP A 145 27.43 -8.31 6.60
CA TRP A 145 27.26 -8.84 5.25
C TRP A 145 26.57 -7.89 4.28
N VAL A 146 25.99 -6.76 4.74
CA VAL A 146 25.27 -5.81 3.91
C VAL A 146 26.22 -5.03 2.99
N LYS A 147 26.05 -5.19 1.69
CA LYS A 147 26.85 -4.52 0.64
C LYS A 147 26.06 -3.49 -0.15
N GLN A 148 24.76 -3.72 -0.34
CA GLN A 148 23.87 -2.85 -1.11
C GLN A 148 23.55 -1.54 -0.38
N ALA A 149 22.99 -0.58 -1.10
CA ALA A 149 22.38 0.61 -0.50
C ALA A 149 21.22 0.22 0.42
N ILE A 150 21.01 1.00 1.47
CA ILE A 150 19.91 0.78 2.41
C ILE A 150 18.57 0.91 1.66
N PRO A 151 17.66 -0.06 1.81
CA PRO A 151 16.36 -0.05 1.14
C PRO A 151 15.53 1.18 1.47
N LYS A 152 14.64 1.56 0.54
CA LYS A 152 13.67 2.62 0.78
C LYS A 152 12.58 2.11 1.71
N VAL A 153 12.25 2.92 2.72
CA VAL A 153 11.22 2.63 3.73
C VAL A 153 10.10 3.64 3.60
N TYR A 154 8.90 3.15 3.35
CA TYR A 154 7.67 3.94 3.30
C TYR A 154 6.84 3.72 4.57
N VAL A 155 6.00 4.69 4.90
CA VAL A 155 5.05 4.57 6.02
C VAL A 155 3.61 4.59 5.52
N ALA A 156 2.81 3.62 5.93
CA ALA A 156 1.37 3.64 5.70
C ALA A 156 0.72 4.72 6.58
N ALA A 157 0.30 5.82 5.99
CA ALA A 157 -0.14 7.00 6.72
C ALA A 157 -1.29 7.73 6.03
N ASN A 158 -2.38 7.98 6.78
CA ASN A 158 -3.52 8.79 6.33
C ASN A 158 -3.86 9.90 7.35
N LYS A 159 -3.50 9.74 8.62
CA LYS A 159 -3.86 10.66 9.72
C LYS A 159 -2.70 11.57 10.10
N PRO A 160 -2.95 12.80 10.60
CA PRO A 160 -1.93 13.81 10.85
C PRO A 160 -0.72 13.35 11.67
N GLN A 161 -0.93 12.61 12.75
CA GLN A 161 0.18 12.13 13.60
C GLN A 161 1.14 11.22 12.83
N MET A 162 0.60 10.26 12.04
CA MET A 162 1.43 9.36 11.22
C MET A 162 2.11 10.11 10.06
N LEU A 163 1.41 11.07 9.43
CA LEU A 163 1.96 11.91 8.37
C LEU A 163 3.14 12.75 8.89
N LYS A 164 2.97 13.40 10.05
CA LYS A 164 4.04 14.16 10.69
C LYS A 164 5.22 13.27 11.08
N MET A 165 4.96 12.10 11.68
CA MET A 165 6.00 11.15 12.06
C MET A 165 6.78 10.66 10.84
N SER A 166 6.10 10.30 9.75
CA SER A 166 6.73 9.77 8.54
C SER A 166 7.74 10.74 7.91
N SER A 167 7.54 12.05 8.07
CA SER A 167 8.47 13.05 7.54
C SER A 167 9.84 13.06 8.19
N LYS A 168 10.02 12.40 9.34
CA LYS A 168 11.31 12.39 10.07
C LYS A 168 12.38 11.53 9.38
N PHE A 169 12.09 10.27 9.14
CA PHE A 169 13.09 9.28 8.71
C PHE A 169 12.70 8.51 7.45
N SER A 170 11.41 8.39 7.09
CA SER A 170 10.99 7.58 5.96
C SER A 170 11.36 8.20 4.62
N ASP A 171 11.38 7.38 3.58
CA ASP A 171 11.62 7.82 2.20
C ASP A 171 10.34 8.22 1.46
N GLY A 172 9.19 8.01 2.10
CA GLY A 172 7.88 8.37 1.55
C GLY A 172 6.73 7.85 2.39
N ILE A 173 5.52 8.16 1.94
CA ILE A 173 4.28 7.67 2.51
C ILE A 173 3.51 6.82 1.50
N MET A 174 2.73 5.89 2.04
CA MET A 174 1.70 5.14 1.34
C MET A 174 0.36 5.51 1.96
N MET A 175 -0.35 6.42 1.33
CA MET A 175 -1.76 6.72 1.63
C MET A 175 -2.62 5.59 1.07
N SER A 176 -3.90 5.55 1.39
CA SER A 176 -4.81 4.54 0.84
C SER A 176 -6.19 5.09 0.60
N ASP A 177 -6.69 4.83 -0.60
CA ASP A 177 -8.06 5.04 -0.99
C ASP A 177 -8.51 6.50 -0.74
N LEU A 178 -7.70 7.46 -1.15
CA LEU A 178 -7.97 8.88 -0.99
C LEU A 178 -8.27 9.54 -2.34
N PRO A 179 -9.32 10.35 -2.43
CA PRO A 179 -9.63 11.14 -3.62
C PRO A 179 -8.65 12.33 -3.80
N PRO A 180 -8.56 12.93 -5.02
CA PRO A 180 -7.57 13.93 -5.39
C PRO A 180 -7.50 15.13 -4.45
N ASP A 181 -8.64 15.69 -4.04
CA ASP A 181 -8.69 16.88 -3.18
C ASP A 181 -8.09 16.63 -1.79
N ILE A 182 -8.37 15.45 -1.24
CA ILE A 182 -7.78 15.05 0.05
C ILE A 182 -6.27 14.83 -0.11
N ILE A 183 -5.84 14.17 -1.18
CA ILE A 183 -4.42 13.96 -1.46
C ILE A 183 -3.68 15.28 -1.56
N LYS A 184 -4.21 16.26 -2.30
CA LYS A 184 -3.63 17.59 -2.43
C LYS A 184 -3.34 18.24 -1.07
N ASN A 185 -4.32 18.17 -0.16
CA ASN A 185 -4.17 18.71 1.19
C ASN A 185 -3.12 17.94 2.00
N LYS A 186 -3.08 16.58 1.89
CA LYS A 186 -2.09 15.77 2.59
C LYS A 186 -0.67 15.95 2.06
N VAL A 187 -0.51 16.09 0.76
CA VAL A 187 0.78 16.41 0.14
C VAL A 187 1.29 17.76 0.63
N ALA A 188 0.43 18.79 0.66
CA ALA A 188 0.79 20.10 1.19
C ALA A 188 1.20 20.03 2.68
N GLU A 189 0.40 19.35 3.52
CA GLU A 189 0.69 19.15 4.94
C GLU A 189 2.06 18.50 5.16
N VAL A 190 2.35 17.40 4.48
CA VAL A 190 3.63 16.68 4.63
C VAL A 190 4.79 17.49 4.05
N SER A 191 4.58 18.21 2.95
CA SER A 191 5.61 19.06 2.35
C SER A 191 6.10 20.15 3.32
N GLU A 192 5.22 20.71 4.16
CA GLU A 192 5.62 21.64 5.21
C GLU A 192 6.55 20.97 6.24
N TYR A 193 6.23 19.77 6.69
CA TYR A 193 7.10 19.03 7.61
C TYR A 193 8.46 18.68 7.00
N LEU A 194 8.52 18.41 5.69
CA LEU A 194 9.76 18.07 4.99
C LEU A 194 10.72 19.25 4.82
N LYS A 195 10.26 20.50 4.89
CA LYS A 195 11.13 21.69 4.82
C LYS A 195 12.24 21.66 5.87
N THR A 196 11.96 21.16 7.06
CA THR A 196 12.93 21.04 8.14
C THR A 196 13.99 19.97 7.91
N ARG A 197 13.66 18.92 7.14
CA ARG A 197 14.53 17.78 6.86
C ARG A 197 15.39 17.97 5.59
N LYS A 198 15.03 18.88 4.69
CA LYS A 198 15.65 19.03 3.35
C LYS A 198 15.61 17.72 2.52
N ALA A 199 14.50 16.98 2.58
CA ALA A 199 14.32 15.73 1.85
C ALA A 199 13.86 16.00 0.41
N ASN A 200 14.78 15.96 -0.55
CA ASN A 200 14.49 16.30 -1.95
C ASN A 200 13.88 15.14 -2.77
N ASP A 201 13.83 13.91 -2.24
CA ASP A 201 13.36 12.71 -2.96
C ASP A 201 12.27 11.94 -2.20
N PHE A 202 11.46 12.65 -1.41
CA PHE A 202 10.35 12.04 -0.68
C PHE A 202 9.22 11.63 -1.63
N LYS A 203 8.66 10.44 -1.44
CA LYS A 203 7.63 9.88 -2.33
C LYS A 203 6.26 9.93 -1.70
N PHE A 204 5.29 10.39 -2.48
CA PHE A 204 3.87 10.39 -2.14
C PHE A 204 3.18 9.31 -2.95
N ASN A 205 2.70 8.27 -2.29
CA ASN A 205 2.01 7.15 -2.92
C ASN A 205 0.60 7.02 -2.37
N ASN A 206 -0.34 6.57 -3.21
CA ASN A 206 -1.70 6.22 -2.82
C ASN A 206 -2.01 4.79 -3.30
N PHE A 207 -2.54 3.99 -2.41
CA PHE A 207 -2.97 2.62 -2.67
C PHE A 207 -4.45 2.64 -3.09
N MET A 208 -4.80 2.01 -4.21
CA MET A 208 -6.16 1.92 -4.72
C MET A 208 -6.44 0.55 -5.33
N ALA A 209 -7.69 0.11 -5.30
CA ALA A 209 -8.13 -1.06 -6.04
C ALA A 209 -8.20 -0.76 -7.55
N TRP A 210 -7.86 -1.76 -8.35
CA TRP A 210 -8.00 -1.75 -9.80
C TRP A 210 -8.85 -2.94 -10.23
N ALA A 211 -10.01 -2.67 -10.83
CA ALA A 211 -10.92 -3.68 -11.35
C ALA A 211 -11.55 -3.20 -12.67
N LEU A 212 -10.78 -3.24 -13.77
CA LEU A 212 -11.29 -3.00 -15.13
C LEU A 212 -11.32 -4.33 -15.87
N TYR A 213 -12.53 -4.81 -16.14
CA TYR A 213 -12.77 -6.10 -16.82
C TYR A 213 -13.71 -5.96 -18.00
N GLU A 214 -13.74 -6.97 -18.90
CA GLU A 214 -14.75 -7.05 -19.95
C GLU A 214 -16.16 -7.24 -19.38
N ASP A 215 -16.28 -7.86 -18.23
CA ASP A 215 -17.52 -7.97 -17.47
C ASP A 215 -17.56 -6.85 -16.40
N LYS A 216 -18.32 -5.79 -16.71
CA LYS A 216 -18.49 -4.63 -15.82
C LYS A 216 -19.21 -4.99 -14.53
N GLU A 217 -20.15 -5.92 -14.57
CA GLU A 217 -20.88 -6.36 -13.37
C GLU A 217 -19.95 -7.09 -12.41
N LYS A 218 -19.11 -7.98 -12.95
CA LYS A 218 -18.05 -8.64 -12.16
C LYS A 218 -17.09 -7.63 -11.54
N ALA A 219 -16.65 -6.63 -12.29
CA ALA A 219 -15.77 -5.57 -11.78
C ALA A 219 -16.44 -4.81 -10.62
N MET A 220 -17.70 -4.41 -10.76
CA MET A 220 -18.45 -3.70 -9.74
C MET A 220 -18.68 -4.56 -8.50
N ASN A 221 -19.04 -5.83 -8.66
CA ASN A 221 -19.24 -6.76 -7.55
C ASN A 221 -17.96 -6.98 -6.74
N GLU A 222 -16.81 -7.13 -7.40
CA GLU A 222 -15.52 -7.23 -6.76
C GLU A 222 -15.16 -5.95 -6.00
N ALA A 223 -15.38 -4.80 -6.62
CA ALA A 223 -15.09 -3.52 -6.00
C ALA A 223 -15.98 -3.24 -4.77
N LYS A 224 -17.26 -3.60 -4.80
CA LYS A 224 -18.16 -3.52 -3.62
C LYS A 224 -17.64 -4.40 -2.48
N GLN A 225 -17.20 -5.63 -2.75
CA GLN A 225 -16.57 -6.49 -1.74
C GLN A 225 -15.26 -5.91 -1.21
N TRP A 226 -14.48 -5.26 -2.07
CA TRP A 226 -13.27 -4.54 -1.70
C TRP A 226 -13.51 -3.50 -0.60
N LEU A 227 -14.60 -2.73 -0.68
CA LEU A 227 -14.97 -1.76 0.35
C LEU A 227 -15.04 -2.41 1.74
N GLY A 228 -15.63 -3.59 1.84
CA GLY A 228 -15.71 -4.38 3.07
C GLY A 228 -14.32 -4.84 3.57
N TYR A 229 -13.51 -5.40 2.68
CA TYR A 229 -12.14 -5.81 3.03
C TYR A 229 -11.29 -4.67 3.59
N ARG A 230 -11.41 -3.50 2.99
CA ARG A 230 -10.56 -2.36 3.34
C ARG A 230 -11.05 -1.55 4.53
N GLY A 231 -12.29 -1.73 4.94
CA GLY A 231 -12.85 -0.93 6.01
C GLY A 231 -12.81 0.58 5.72
N LEU A 232 -13.15 0.98 4.50
CA LEU A 232 -12.93 2.33 3.96
C LEU A 232 -13.95 3.37 4.44
N PHE A 233 -14.66 3.13 5.54
CA PHE A 233 -15.76 3.96 6.02
C PHE A 233 -15.30 5.08 6.94
N ARG A 234 -14.34 5.87 6.47
CA ARG A 234 -13.79 7.02 7.20
C ARG A 234 -14.67 8.25 6.92
N LYS A 235 -15.39 8.76 7.90
CA LYS A 235 -16.28 9.91 7.74
C LYS A 235 -15.60 11.06 6.99
N TRP A 236 -14.41 11.46 7.40
CA TRP A 236 -13.66 12.57 6.81
C TRP A 236 -13.23 12.35 5.33
N VAL A 237 -13.28 11.12 4.82
CA VAL A 237 -13.10 10.82 3.38
C VAL A 237 -14.46 10.85 2.68
N ILE A 238 -15.41 10.09 3.20
CA ILE A 238 -16.70 9.86 2.55
C ILE A 238 -17.50 11.15 2.42
N THR A 239 -17.50 12.01 3.46
CA THR A 239 -18.22 13.30 3.42
C THR A 239 -17.59 14.35 2.50
N SER A 240 -16.47 14.04 1.82
CA SER A 240 -15.96 14.89 0.74
C SER A 240 -16.72 14.71 -0.58
N PHE A 241 -17.48 13.61 -0.75
CA PHE A 241 -18.24 13.31 -1.96
C PHE A 241 -19.66 12.78 -1.68
N MET A 242 -20.02 12.56 -0.42
CA MET A 242 -21.36 12.17 0.03
C MET A 242 -21.88 13.17 1.07
N SER A 243 -23.19 13.33 1.15
CA SER A 243 -23.84 14.07 2.24
C SER A 243 -23.71 13.34 3.58
N ASP A 244 -23.88 14.06 4.69
CA ASP A 244 -23.91 13.44 6.03
C ASP A 244 -25.03 12.40 6.16
N GLN A 245 -26.19 12.62 5.53
CA GLN A 245 -27.33 11.68 5.53
C GLN A 245 -26.98 10.37 4.80
N GLU A 246 -26.31 10.45 3.64
CA GLU A 246 -25.82 9.26 2.92
C GLU A 246 -24.76 8.51 3.73
N TYR A 247 -23.86 9.25 4.39
CA TYR A 247 -22.86 8.65 5.29
C TYR A 247 -23.52 7.92 6.47
N ASP A 248 -24.55 8.49 7.09
CA ASP A 248 -25.23 7.88 8.23
C ASP A 248 -25.86 6.53 7.86
N VAL A 249 -26.38 6.37 6.63
CA VAL A 249 -26.85 5.06 6.13
C VAL A 249 -25.70 4.06 6.06
N ILE A 250 -24.55 4.45 5.51
CA ILE A 250 -23.36 3.58 5.43
C ILE A 250 -22.84 3.21 6.83
N GLU A 251 -22.76 4.16 7.75
CA GLU A 251 -22.27 3.91 9.11
C GLU A 251 -23.20 3.00 9.90
N ALA A 252 -24.53 3.15 9.72
CA ALA A 252 -25.52 2.28 10.36
C ALA A 252 -25.41 0.81 9.93
N HIS A 253 -25.03 0.55 8.67
CA HIS A 253 -24.91 -0.81 8.10
C HIS A 253 -23.44 -1.27 7.92
N LYS A 254 -22.52 -0.61 8.57
CA LYS A 254 -21.09 -0.85 8.41
C LYS A 254 -20.66 -2.28 8.73
N LYS A 255 -21.29 -2.93 9.70
CA LYS A 255 -20.99 -4.32 10.07
C LYS A 255 -21.35 -5.29 8.95
N GLU A 256 -22.51 -5.10 8.34
CA GLU A 256 -23.00 -5.88 7.22
C GLU A 256 -22.13 -5.69 5.99
N ILE A 257 -21.71 -4.46 5.72
CA ILE A 257 -20.79 -4.16 4.62
C ILE A 257 -19.42 -4.86 4.83
N TYR A 258 -18.91 -4.92 6.05
CA TYR A 258 -17.68 -5.68 6.34
C TYR A 258 -17.84 -7.20 6.11
N GLN A 259 -19.05 -7.71 6.12
CA GLN A 259 -19.31 -9.12 5.88
C GLN A 259 -19.48 -9.46 4.39
N MET A 260 -19.65 -8.48 3.50
CA MET A 260 -19.83 -8.73 2.06
C MET A 260 -18.76 -9.66 1.46
N PRO A 261 -17.46 -9.48 1.72
CA PRO A 261 -16.45 -10.39 1.17
C PRO A 261 -16.55 -11.82 1.71
N ILE A 262 -16.93 -11.97 2.97
CA ILE A 262 -17.06 -13.28 3.63
C ILE A 262 -18.29 -14.02 3.08
N LEU A 263 -19.39 -13.29 2.93
CA LEU A 263 -20.66 -13.82 2.41
C LEU A 263 -20.69 -13.89 0.88
N LYS A 264 -19.67 -13.38 0.20
CA LYS A 264 -19.57 -13.27 -1.26
C LYS A 264 -20.77 -12.56 -1.88
N THR A 265 -21.27 -11.52 -1.21
CA THR A 265 -22.34 -10.64 -1.71
C THR A 265 -21.80 -9.26 -2.08
N SER A 266 -22.51 -8.55 -2.94
CA SER A 266 -22.22 -7.16 -3.33
C SER A 266 -23.32 -6.18 -2.95
N SER A 267 -24.31 -6.64 -2.18
CA SER A 267 -25.43 -5.82 -1.70
C SER A 267 -25.65 -6.04 -0.20
N VAL A 268 -26.24 -5.05 0.45
CA VAL A 268 -26.61 -5.09 1.87
C VAL A 268 -28.06 -4.62 2.02
N PRO A 269 -28.95 -5.42 2.65
CA PRO A 269 -30.31 -4.99 2.93
C PRO A 269 -30.33 -3.68 3.72
N GLY A 270 -31.10 -2.70 3.26
CA GLY A 270 -31.19 -1.38 3.86
C GLY A 270 -30.17 -0.35 3.37
N VAL A 271 -29.21 -0.76 2.54
CA VAL A 271 -28.27 0.15 1.87
C VAL A 271 -28.63 0.23 0.39
N PRO A 272 -29.07 1.40 -0.13
CA PRO A 272 -29.28 1.58 -1.56
C PRO A 272 -28.01 1.33 -2.36
N ASP A 273 -28.09 0.56 -3.43
CA ASP A 273 -26.94 0.20 -4.27
C ASP A 273 -26.16 1.42 -4.78
N ILE A 274 -26.85 2.50 -5.10
CA ILE A 274 -26.24 3.75 -5.56
C ILE A 274 -25.25 4.33 -4.54
N LEU A 275 -25.40 4.08 -3.24
CA LEU A 275 -24.46 4.54 -2.22
C LEU A 275 -23.17 3.70 -2.24
N LEU A 276 -23.28 2.38 -2.46
CA LEU A 276 -22.10 1.52 -2.64
C LEU A 276 -21.37 1.84 -3.95
N GLU A 277 -22.11 2.15 -5.02
CA GLU A 277 -21.54 2.58 -6.30
C GLU A 277 -20.79 3.90 -6.18
N LYS A 278 -21.35 4.90 -5.48
CA LYS A 278 -20.64 6.15 -5.18
C LYS A 278 -19.32 5.89 -4.45
N LEU A 279 -19.30 4.98 -3.48
CA LEU A 279 -18.05 4.61 -2.78
C LEU A 279 -17.05 3.98 -3.73
N VAL A 280 -17.50 3.05 -4.59
CA VAL A 280 -16.63 2.40 -5.59
C VAL A 280 -16.03 3.45 -6.54
N ASP A 281 -16.85 4.34 -7.08
CA ASP A 281 -16.42 5.33 -8.07
C ASP A 281 -15.37 6.31 -7.52
N HIS A 282 -15.46 6.69 -6.24
CA HIS A 282 -14.55 7.66 -5.64
C HIS A 282 -13.32 7.03 -4.98
N LEU A 283 -13.40 5.76 -4.57
CA LEU A 283 -12.34 5.11 -3.79
C LEU A 283 -11.58 4.03 -4.58
N THR A 284 -12.01 3.70 -5.80
CA THR A 284 -11.42 2.64 -6.62
C THR A 284 -11.30 3.05 -8.09
N LEU A 285 -10.56 2.27 -8.85
CA LEU A 285 -10.50 2.36 -10.31
C LEU A 285 -11.23 1.15 -10.90
N THR A 286 -12.55 1.25 -10.98
CA THR A 286 -13.44 0.13 -11.38
C THR A 286 -14.26 0.50 -12.60
N GLY A 287 -14.51 -0.48 -13.49
CA GLY A 287 -15.35 -0.29 -14.67
C GLY A 287 -15.15 -1.36 -15.75
N HIS A 288 -15.68 -1.09 -16.93
CA HIS A 288 -15.40 -1.87 -18.12
C HIS A 288 -14.04 -1.48 -18.72
N VAL A 289 -13.34 -2.39 -19.41
CA VAL A 289 -12.03 -2.13 -20.01
C VAL A 289 -12.03 -0.96 -20.99
N SER A 290 -13.16 -0.69 -21.68
CA SER A 290 -13.30 0.47 -22.56
C SER A 290 -13.32 1.82 -21.81
N GLU A 291 -13.49 1.81 -20.50
CA GLU A 291 -13.49 3.02 -19.65
C GLU A 291 -12.06 3.37 -19.16
N VAL A 292 -11.02 2.69 -19.69
CA VAL A 292 -9.64 2.89 -19.26
C VAL A 292 -9.17 4.35 -19.38
N ASP A 293 -9.60 5.07 -20.41
CA ASP A 293 -9.22 6.47 -20.62
C ASP A 293 -9.75 7.37 -19.50
N GLN A 294 -10.97 7.15 -19.01
CA GLN A 294 -11.54 7.86 -17.84
C GLN A 294 -10.71 7.57 -16.56
N LYS A 295 -10.23 6.33 -16.39
CA LYS A 295 -9.38 5.99 -15.24
C LYS A 295 -7.98 6.59 -15.37
N ILE A 296 -7.48 6.79 -16.59
CA ILE A 296 -6.24 7.53 -16.85
C ILE A 296 -6.42 9.02 -16.49
N GLU A 297 -7.54 9.64 -16.85
CA GLU A 297 -7.85 11.03 -16.44
C GLU A 297 -7.85 11.17 -14.91
N HIS A 298 -8.52 10.26 -14.20
CA HIS A 298 -8.50 10.25 -12.73
C HIS A 298 -7.08 10.08 -12.16
N LEU A 299 -6.26 9.21 -12.74
CA LEU A 299 -4.85 9.06 -12.35
C LEU A 299 -4.01 10.33 -12.63
N GLN A 300 -4.35 11.07 -13.69
CA GLN A 300 -3.72 12.38 -13.97
C GLN A 300 -4.12 13.44 -12.94
N GLU A 301 -5.38 13.45 -12.48
CA GLU A 301 -5.81 14.30 -11.36
C GLU A 301 -5.03 13.99 -10.08
N LEU A 302 -4.84 12.72 -9.76
CA LEU A 302 -4.02 12.28 -8.63
C LEU A 302 -2.55 12.74 -8.78
N LYS A 303 -1.99 12.67 -9.99
CA LYS A 303 -0.64 13.21 -10.29
C LYS A 303 -0.59 14.72 -10.09
N GLN A 304 -1.61 15.46 -10.55
CA GLN A 304 -1.72 16.92 -10.35
C GLN A 304 -1.90 17.28 -8.87
N ALA A 305 -2.56 16.43 -8.08
CA ALA A 305 -2.67 16.58 -6.63
C ALA A 305 -1.34 16.35 -5.89
N GLY A 306 -0.28 15.93 -6.59
CA GLY A 306 1.09 15.83 -6.07
C GLY A 306 1.57 14.40 -5.81
N LEU A 307 0.83 13.36 -6.25
CA LEU A 307 1.34 12.00 -6.17
C LEU A 307 2.55 11.78 -7.08
N THR A 308 3.57 11.17 -6.54
CA THR A 308 4.74 10.69 -7.29
C THR A 308 4.56 9.26 -7.78
N ASP A 309 3.78 8.47 -7.06
CA ASP A 309 3.54 7.05 -7.28
C ASP A 309 2.08 6.70 -6.97
N VAL A 310 1.57 5.64 -7.61
CA VAL A 310 0.33 4.98 -7.22
C VAL A 310 0.56 3.47 -7.17
N ALA A 311 -0.06 2.80 -6.19
CA ALA A 311 -0.02 1.35 -6.05
C ALA A 311 -1.42 0.79 -6.33
N LEU A 312 -1.57 0.01 -7.40
CA LEU A 312 -2.83 -0.56 -7.86
C LEU A 312 -2.93 -2.01 -7.38
N GLU A 313 -3.92 -2.33 -6.57
CA GLU A 313 -4.17 -3.71 -6.14
C GLU A 313 -4.96 -4.46 -7.20
N LEU A 314 -4.39 -5.57 -7.65
CA LEU A 314 -4.99 -6.47 -8.61
C LEU A 314 -5.49 -7.73 -7.90
N ARG A 315 -6.69 -8.20 -8.27
CA ARG A 315 -7.29 -9.43 -7.71
C ARG A 315 -7.60 -10.44 -8.79
N GLU A 316 -8.74 -10.28 -9.44
CA GLU A 316 -9.16 -11.13 -10.54
C GLU A 316 -8.34 -10.83 -11.80
N ASP A 317 -7.95 -11.85 -12.51
CA ASP A 317 -7.17 -11.78 -13.74
C ASP A 317 -6.05 -10.72 -13.75
N PRO A 318 -5.07 -10.85 -12.83
CA PRO A 318 -3.98 -9.88 -12.73
C PRO A 318 -3.12 -9.82 -13.98
N ALA A 319 -3.05 -10.88 -14.78
CA ALA A 319 -2.24 -10.88 -16.01
C ALA A 319 -2.82 -9.95 -17.08
N THR A 320 -4.14 -9.98 -17.31
CA THR A 320 -4.83 -9.06 -18.22
C THR A 320 -4.75 -7.61 -17.72
N SER A 321 -4.95 -7.40 -16.42
CA SER A 321 -4.80 -6.07 -15.82
C SER A 321 -3.38 -5.51 -15.97
N ILE A 322 -2.33 -6.32 -15.81
CA ILE A 322 -0.93 -5.90 -16.02
C ILE A 322 -0.70 -5.43 -17.45
N LYS A 323 -1.22 -6.16 -18.45
CA LYS A 323 -1.09 -5.78 -19.86
C LYS A 323 -1.81 -4.46 -20.14
N LEU A 324 -3.06 -4.33 -19.71
CA LEU A 324 -3.85 -3.11 -19.91
C LEU A 324 -3.16 -1.89 -19.27
N ILE A 325 -2.67 -2.03 -18.05
CA ILE A 325 -1.92 -0.98 -17.33
C ILE A 325 -0.64 -0.63 -18.10
N GLY A 326 0.11 -1.63 -18.54
CA GLY A 326 1.36 -1.42 -19.27
C GLY A 326 1.19 -0.76 -20.64
N GLU A 327 0.17 -1.16 -21.38
CA GLU A 327 -0.10 -0.68 -22.74
C GLU A 327 -0.78 0.69 -22.77
N LYS A 328 -1.65 1.00 -21.82
CA LYS A 328 -2.46 2.22 -21.81
C LYS A 328 -2.09 3.20 -20.72
N VAL A 329 -2.01 2.75 -19.47
CA VAL A 329 -1.89 3.63 -18.30
C VAL A 329 -0.47 4.18 -18.15
N ILE A 330 0.55 3.31 -18.20
CA ILE A 330 1.95 3.72 -17.97
C ILE A 330 2.41 4.74 -19.02
N PRO A 331 2.15 4.59 -20.32
CA PRO A 331 2.52 5.60 -21.31
C PRO A 331 1.86 6.95 -21.09
N ALA A 332 0.59 6.97 -20.70
CA ALA A 332 -0.19 8.20 -20.48
C ALA A 332 0.23 8.99 -19.22
N LEU A 333 0.96 8.37 -18.29
CA LEU A 333 1.40 8.98 -17.03
C LEU A 333 2.89 9.36 -17.00
N LYS A 334 3.63 9.08 -18.08
CA LYS A 334 5.00 9.56 -18.24
C LYS A 334 4.99 11.09 -18.40
#